data_f5dea2285073a4cd524512c951c07bbc
#
_entry.id   f5dea2285073a4cd524512c951c07bbc
#
_cell.length_a   1.000
_cell.length_b   1.000
_cell.length_c   1.000
_cell.angle_alpha   90.00
_cell.angle_beta   90.00
_cell.angle_gamma   90.00
#
_symmetry.space_group_name_H-M   'P 1'
#
loop_
_entity.id
_entity.type
_entity.pdbx_description
1 polymer ?
#
loop_
_entity_poly.entity_id
_entity_poly.type
_entity_poly.pdbx_seq_one_letter_code
_entity_poly.pdbx_strand_id
1 'polypeptide(L)'
;MVIEVKRLGLVPYEQALALQKQLVEDRKAQRIPDQLILLQHPPVITLGVKARDDRTHVLASPDELSRQGVELFETGRGGDVTFHGPGQLVGYPIVDLNPDRRDVHRYVRDLEEVLIQVAASFGISAGRQAGLTGVWVGNEKLAAIGVRIARWVTSHGFALNVATDLRHFDLIVPCGIRDKGVTSLERLLGRPVPMAEVETATITAFAAVFNAAPIGV
;
A
#
# COMPACT_ATOMS: atom_id res chain seq x y z
N MET A 1 14.21 -15.92 -4.05
CA MET A 1 14.67 -15.06 -2.95
C MET A 1 14.03 -15.49 -1.64
N VAL A 2 14.66 -15.24 -0.46
CA VAL A 2 14.02 -15.46 0.85
C VAL A 2 13.41 -14.15 1.30
N ILE A 3 12.17 -14.19 1.81
CA ILE A 3 11.48 -13.01 2.34
C ILE A 3 10.90 -13.30 3.72
N GLU A 4 11.29 -12.48 4.70
CA GLU A 4 10.72 -12.55 6.05
C GLU A 4 9.42 -11.77 6.11
N VAL A 5 8.36 -12.41 6.59
CA VAL A 5 7.02 -11.80 6.71
C VAL A 5 6.77 -11.36 8.15
N LYS A 6 6.29 -10.12 8.31
CA LYS A 6 5.91 -9.56 9.61
C LYS A 6 4.46 -9.06 9.54
N ARG A 7 3.59 -9.63 10.38
CA ARG A 7 2.20 -9.18 10.57
C ARG A 7 2.15 -8.36 11.87
N LEU A 8 1.94 -7.06 11.75
CA LEU A 8 2.10 -6.14 12.88
C LEU A 8 0.77 -5.59 13.43
N GLY A 9 -0.37 -5.94 12.81
CA GLY A 9 -1.68 -5.41 13.21
C GLY A 9 -1.78 -3.90 13.01
N LEU A 10 -2.35 -3.18 13.98
CA LEU A 10 -2.55 -1.73 13.91
C LEU A 10 -1.32 -0.99 14.45
N VAL A 11 -0.64 -0.22 13.60
CA VAL A 11 0.61 0.49 13.93
C VAL A 11 0.50 1.97 13.54
N PRO A 12 0.81 2.92 14.43
CA PRO A 12 0.91 4.34 14.09
C PRO A 12 1.88 4.58 12.92
N TYR A 13 1.51 5.54 12.05
CA TYR A 13 2.26 5.75 10.80
C TYR A 13 3.73 6.12 11.05
N GLU A 14 4.00 6.99 12.03
CA GLU A 14 5.36 7.38 12.38
C GLU A 14 6.24 6.20 12.80
N GLN A 15 5.68 5.29 13.61
CA GLN A 15 6.40 4.08 14.06
C GLN A 15 6.71 3.15 12.89
N ALA A 16 5.75 2.94 12.00
CA ALA A 16 5.95 2.13 10.81
C ALA A 16 6.98 2.77 9.85
N LEU A 17 6.99 4.10 9.73
CA LEU A 17 7.98 4.81 8.94
C LEU A 17 9.40 4.68 9.54
N ALA A 18 9.54 4.76 10.86
CA ALA A 18 10.81 4.56 11.55
C ALA A 18 11.31 3.11 11.34
N LEU A 19 10.43 2.13 11.50
CA LEU A 19 10.75 0.72 11.23
C LEU A 19 11.22 0.50 9.80
N GLN A 20 10.52 1.05 8.80
CA GLN A 20 10.92 0.95 7.40
C GLN A 20 12.31 1.53 7.17
N LYS A 21 12.63 2.71 7.73
CA LYS A 21 13.95 3.33 7.62
C LYS A 21 15.04 2.40 8.15
N GLN A 22 14.84 1.81 9.32
CA GLN A 22 15.79 0.87 9.91
C GLN A 22 15.99 -0.36 9.02
N LEU A 23 14.90 -1.01 8.60
CA LEU A 23 14.97 -2.20 7.75
C LEU A 23 15.61 -1.94 6.39
N VAL A 24 15.40 -0.76 5.80
CA VAL A 24 16.06 -0.36 4.55
C VAL A 24 17.58 -0.29 4.75
N GLU A 25 18.07 0.30 5.83
CA GLU A 25 19.52 0.38 6.10
C GLU A 25 20.11 -1.00 6.43
N ASP A 26 19.36 -1.84 7.17
CA ASP A 26 19.77 -3.20 7.45
C ASP A 26 19.83 -4.05 6.18
N ARG A 27 18.85 -3.89 5.29
CA ARG A 27 18.83 -4.62 4.02
C ARG A 27 19.93 -4.17 3.06
N LYS A 28 20.19 -2.86 2.96
CA LYS A 28 21.32 -2.31 2.18
C LYS A 28 22.67 -2.83 2.67
N ALA A 29 22.79 -3.01 3.98
CA ALA A 29 24.00 -3.56 4.61
C ALA A 29 24.03 -5.10 4.56
N GLN A 30 23.06 -5.76 3.92
CA GLN A 30 22.91 -7.21 3.83
C GLN A 30 22.87 -7.94 5.18
N ARG A 31 22.40 -7.25 6.24
CA ARG A 31 22.25 -7.82 7.59
C ARG A 31 20.99 -8.65 7.76
N ILE A 32 19.99 -8.41 6.91
CA ILE A 32 18.69 -9.11 6.95
C ILE A 32 18.29 -9.55 5.54
N PRO A 33 17.44 -10.59 5.38
CA PRO A 33 16.80 -10.92 4.11
C PRO A 33 15.81 -9.83 3.70
N ASP A 34 15.21 -9.97 2.53
CA ASP A 34 14.07 -9.14 2.12
C ASP A 34 12.92 -9.28 3.12
N GLN A 35 12.14 -8.21 3.28
CA GLN A 35 11.05 -8.16 4.26
C GLN A 35 9.72 -7.85 3.56
N LEU A 36 8.64 -8.48 3.99
CA LEU A 36 7.27 -8.08 3.70
C LEU A 36 6.56 -7.74 5.00
N ILE A 37 6.30 -6.47 5.23
CA ILE A 37 5.58 -6.00 6.41
C ILE A 37 4.11 -5.82 6.01
N LEU A 38 3.19 -6.47 6.73
CA LEU A 38 1.76 -6.33 6.60
C LEU A 38 1.19 -5.73 7.88
N LEU A 39 0.41 -4.67 7.74
CA LEU A 39 -0.13 -3.93 8.87
C LEU A 39 -1.36 -3.11 8.46
N GLN A 40 -1.96 -2.44 9.43
CA GLN A 40 -2.95 -1.39 9.26
C GLN A 40 -2.46 -0.13 9.99
N HIS A 41 -3.01 1.03 9.63
CA HIS A 41 -2.75 2.28 10.35
C HIS A 41 -4.01 2.81 11.04
N PRO A 42 -3.89 3.57 12.14
CA PRO A 42 -4.90 4.55 12.53
C PRO A 42 -5.18 5.53 11.37
N PRO A 43 -6.31 6.27 11.39
CA PRO A 43 -6.64 7.20 10.32
C PRO A 43 -5.53 8.20 10.04
N VAL A 44 -4.99 8.20 8.83
CA VAL A 44 -3.89 9.07 8.42
C VAL A 44 -3.94 9.37 6.92
N ILE A 45 -3.72 10.63 6.58
CA ILE A 45 -3.49 11.07 5.20
C ILE A 45 -1.99 11.23 4.99
N THR A 46 -1.47 10.67 3.90
CA THR A 46 -0.06 10.78 3.54
C THR A 46 0.12 11.54 2.23
N LEU A 47 1.03 12.50 2.23
CA LEU A 47 1.42 13.30 1.07
C LEU A 47 2.67 12.68 0.44
N GLY A 48 2.56 12.22 -0.80
CA GLY A 48 3.70 11.76 -1.59
C GLY A 48 4.48 12.94 -2.18
N VAL A 49 5.54 12.63 -2.93
CA VAL A 49 6.44 13.66 -3.48
C VAL A 49 5.74 14.66 -4.42
N LYS A 50 4.62 14.26 -5.07
CA LYS A 50 3.84 15.16 -5.93
C LYS A 50 2.97 16.16 -5.17
N ALA A 51 2.58 15.82 -3.93
CA ALA A 51 1.72 16.66 -3.08
C ALA A 51 2.52 17.49 -2.06
N ARG A 52 3.86 17.42 -2.07
CA ARG A 52 4.70 18.09 -1.07
C ARG A 52 4.54 19.61 -1.12
N ASP A 53 4.55 20.17 -2.33
CA ASP A 53 4.50 21.61 -2.56
C ASP A 53 3.09 22.10 -2.94
N ASP A 54 2.13 21.19 -3.14
CA ASP A 54 0.75 21.48 -3.51
C ASP A 54 -0.22 20.61 -2.72
N ARG A 55 -0.89 21.22 -1.73
CA ARG A 55 -1.87 20.54 -0.86
C ARG A 55 -3.31 20.69 -1.36
N THR A 56 -3.54 21.17 -2.57
CA THR A 56 -4.89 21.38 -3.14
C THR A 56 -5.73 20.12 -3.21
N HIS A 57 -5.07 18.94 -3.16
CA HIS A 57 -5.72 17.65 -3.11
C HIS A 57 -6.11 17.18 -1.70
N VAL A 58 -5.79 17.94 -0.63
CA VAL A 58 -6.36 17.76 0.71
C VAL A 58 -7.52 18.73 0.81
N LEU A 59 -8.75 18.22 0.83
CA LEU A 59 -9.98 19.02 0.83
C LEU A 59 -10.37 19.46 2.24
N ALA A 60 -10.09 18.59 3.22
CA ALA A 60 -10.42 18.84 4.61
C ALA A 60 -9.52 19.92 5.23
N SER A 61 -10.10 20.78 6.06
CA SER A 61 -9.34 21.73 6.88
C SER A 61 -8.59 21.02 8.02
N PRO A 62 -7.53 21.64 8.59
CA PRO A 62 -6.85 21.07 9.76
C PRO A 62 -7.78 20.78 10.94
N ASP A 63 -8.77 21.65 11.19
CA ASP A 63 -9.77 21.47 12.24
C ASP A 63 -10.69 20.28 11.96
N GLU A 64 -11.02 20.03 10.72
CA GLU A 64 -11.83 18.89 10.32
C GLU A 64 -11.04 17.59 10.47
N LEU A 65 -9.80 17.54 10.03
CA LEU A 65 -8.91 16.38 10.23
C LEU A 65 -8.76 16.08 11.72
N SER A 66 -8.52 17.09 12.55
CA SER A 66 -8.39 16.95 13.99
C SER A 66 -9.67 16.39 14.65
N ARG A 67 -10.85 16.89 14.25
CA ARG A 67 -12.14 16.39 14.75
C ARG A 67 -12.41 14.94 14.39
N GLN A 68 -11.91 14.50 13.24
CA GLN A 68 -12.04 13.11 12.77
C GLN A 68 -10.89 12.20 13.25
N GLY A 69 -9.92 12.74 14.01
CA GLY A 69 -8.76 11.99 14.47
C GLY A 69 -7.85 11.51 13.33
N VAL A 70 -7.81 12.26 12.22
CA VAL A 70 -7.00 11.94 11.04
C VAL A 70 -5.69 12.73 11.10
N GLU A 71 -4.57 12.01 11.16
CA GLU A 71 -3.24 12.61 11.09
C GLU A 71 -2.84 12.96 9.65
N LEU A 72 -1.90 13.89 9.48
CA LEU A 72 -1.35 14.28 8.18
C LEU A 72 0.17 14.17 8.19
N PHE A 73 0.74 13.34 7.28
CA PHE A 73 2.18 13.15 7.16
C PHE A 73 2.71 13.42 5.75
N GLU A 74 3.82 14.17 5.67
CA GLU A 74 4.63 14.26 4.46
C GLU A 74 5.58 13.08 4.36
N THR A 75 5.65 12.46 3.19
CA THR A 75 6.40 11.23 2.99
C THR A 75 7.32 11.31 1.78
N GLY A 76 8.25 10.37 1.69
CA GLY A 76 9.14 10.24 0.54
C GLY A 76 8.67 9.26 -0.54
N ARG A 77 7.44 8.69 -0.40
CA ARG A 77 6.90 7.78 -1.41
C ARG A 77 6.55 8.50 -2.70
N GLY A 78 6.57 7.77 -3.80
CA GLY A 78 6.01 8.24 -5.06
C GLY A 78 4.50 8.49 -4.97
N GLY A 79 3.98 9.21 -5.95
CA GLY A 79 2.56 9.55 -6.04
C GLY A 79 2.19 10.83 -5.29
N ASP A 80 0.89 11.02 -5.17
CA ASP A 80 0.21 12.20 -4.63
C ASP A 80 -0.34 11.90 -3.21
N VAL A 81 -1.51 12.42 -2.87
CA VAL A 81 -2.20 12.19 -1.60
C VAL A 81 -2.90 10.83 -1.59
N THR A 82 -2.93 10.18 -0.42
CA THR A 82 -3.77 9.02 -0.15
C THR A 82 -4.17 8.96 1.33
N PHE A 83 -5.17 8.13 1.64
CA PHE A 83 -5.63 7.86 2.99
C PHE A 83 -5.27 6.41 3.39
N HIS A 84 -4.94 6.25 4.66
CA HIS A 84 -4.83 4.95 5.33
C HIS A 84 -5.69 4.95 6.60
N GLY A 85 -6.27 3.80 6.93
CA GLY A 85 -7.09 3.65 8.12
C GLY A 85 -7.37 2.19 8.46
N PRO A 86 -8.06 1.91 9.59
CA PRO A 86 -8.49 0.57 9.96
C PRO A 86 -9.32 -0.08 8.84
N GLY A 87 -9.13 -1.39 8.66
CA GLY A 87 -9.75 -2.13 7.57
C GLY A 87 -9.03 -2.02 6.22
N GLN A 88 -7.92 -1.28 6.14
CA GLN A 88 -7.06 -1.24 4.96
C GLN A 88 -5.80 -2.04 5.22
N LEU A 89 -5.53 -3.06 4.40
CA LEU A 89 -4.25 -3.79 4.45
C LEU A 89 -3.16 -2.96 3.77
N VAL A 90 -2.17 -2.56 4.55
CA VAL A 90 -0.96 -1.89 4.05
C VAL A 90 0.19 -2.88 4.00
N GLY A 91 0.85 -2.94 2.84
CA GLY A 91 2.03 -3.77 2.63
C GLY A 91 3.26 -2.92 2.31
N TYR A 92 4.33 -3.13 3.08
CA TYR A 92 5.63 -2.50 2.87
C TYR A 92 6.70 -3.54 2.55
N PRO A 93 6.91 -3.85 1.26
CA PRO A 93 8.03 -4.70 0.85
C PRO A 93 9.34 -3.90 0.92
N ILE A 94 10.29 -4.40 1.70
CA ILE A 94 11.67 -3.91 1.75
C ILE A 94 12.54 -4.94 1.03
N VAL A 95 12.70 -4.74 -0.27
CA VAL A 95 13.30 -5.71 -1.20
C VAL A 95 14.52 -5.09 -1.88
N ASP A 96 15.60 -5.84 -1.96
CA ASP A 96 16.73 -5.48 -2.80
C ASP A 96 16.48 -5.93 -4.25
N LEU A 97 16.34 -4.98 -5.13
CA LEU A 97 16.09 -5.24 -6.55
C LEU A 97 17.35 -5.61 -7.34
N ASN A 98 18.53 -5.65 -6.68
CA ASN A 98 19.77 -6.10 -7.30
C ASN A 98 19.85 -7.63 -7.35
N PRO A 99 20.55 -8.19 -8.35
CA PRO A 99 20.97 -7.56 -9.61
C PRO A 99 19.88 -7.56 -10.68
N ASP A 100 18.84 -8.43 -10.54
CA ASP A 100 18.03 -8.91 -11.67
C ASP A 100 16.70 -8.16 -11.86
N ARG A 101 16.34 -7.27 -10.92
CA ARG A 101 15.05 -6.56 -10.89
C ARG A 101 15.19 -5.03 -10.90
N ARG A 102 16.28 -4.48 -11.41
CA ARG A 102 16.56 -3.03 -11.48
C ARG A 102 15.65 -2.31 -12.50
N ASP A 103 14.36 -2.40 -12.29
CA ASP A 103 13.36 -1.74 -13.11
C ASP A 103 12.18 -1.29 -12.21
N VAL A 104 12.03 0.03 -12.06
CA VAL A 104 10.99 0.63 -11.21
C VAL A 104 9.59 0.33 -11.78
N HIS A 105 9.43 0.40 -13.10
CA HIS A 105 8.13 0.14 -13.72
C HIS A 105 7.73 -1.32 -13.57
N ARG A 106 8.66 -2.24 -13.80
CA ARG A 106 8.44 -3.67 -13.57
C ARG A 106 8.07 -3.94 -12.12
N TYR A 107 8.79 -3.36 -11.16
CA TYR A 107 8.50 -3.55 -9.73
C TYR A 107 7.06 -3.09 -9.36
N VAL A 108 6.63 -1.93 -9.87
CA VAL A 108 5.25 -1.46 -9.66
C VAL A 108 4.24 -2.41 -10.32
N ARG A 109 4.52 -2.91 -11.53
CA ARG A 109 3.67 -3.91 -12.21
C ARG A 109 3.61 -5.24 -11.47
N ASP A 110 4.71 -5.67 -10.87
CA ASP A 110 4.74 -6.87 -10.02
C ASP A 110 3.85 -6.67 -8.77
N LEU A 111 3.87 -5.50 -8.13
CA LEU A 111 2.97 -5.20 -7.02
C LEU A 111 1.49 -5.15 -7.44
N GLU A 112 1.18 -4.59 -8.60
CA GLU A 112 -0.18 -4.64 -9.15
C GLU A 112 -0.61 -6.09 -9.38
N GLU A 113 0.28 -6.93 -9.92
CA GLU A 113 -0.01 -8.34 -10.14
C GLU A 113 -0.31 -9.10 -8.84
N VAL A 114 0.47 -8.86 -7.80
CA VAL A 114 0.18 -9.40 -6.45
C VAL A 114 -1.24 -9.06 -6.03
N LEU A 115 -1.63 -7.79 -6.12
CA LEU A 115 -2.94 -7.32 -5.68
C LEU A 115 -4.09 -7.82 -6.57
N ILE A 116 -3.85 -7.99 -7.88
CA ILE A 116 -4.82 -8.60 -8.81
C ILE A 116 -5.04 -10.07 -8.44
N GLN A 117 -3.98 -10.83 -8.13
CA GLN A 117 -4.10 -12.22 -7.70
C GLN A 117 -4.79 -12.34 -6.34
N VAL A 118 -4.54 -11.40 -5.41
CA VAL A 118 -5.29 -11.33 -4.15
C VAL A 118 -6.78 -11.12 -4.43
N ALA A 119 -7.17 -10.15 -5.24
CA ALA A 119 -8.56 -9.91 -5.59
C ALA A 119 -9.19 -11.14 -6.25
N ALA A 120 -8.47 -11.80 -7.16
CA ALA A 120 -8.92 -13.01 -7.85
C ALA A 120 -9.17 -14.19 -6.89
N SER A 121 -8.36 -14.33 -5.82
CA SER A 121 -8.58 -15.38 -4.81
C SER A 121 -9.89 -15.21 -4.03
N PHE A 122 -10.47 -14.01 -4.04
CA PHE A 122 -11.80 -13.71 -3.49
C PHE A 122 -12.89 -13.68 -4.57
N GLY A 123 -12.58 -14.09 -5.81
CA GLY A 123 -13.55 -14.10 -6.92
C GLY A 123 -13.80 -12.73 -7.56
N ILE A 124 -12.96 -11.72 -7.29
CA ILE A 124 -13.07 -10.37 -7.85
C ILE A 124 -12.18 -10.23 -9.06
N SER A 125 -12.78 -9.85 -10.22
CA SER A 125 -12.05 -9.50 -11.43
C SER A 125 -11.55 -8.06 -11.33
N ALA A 126 -10.31 -7.90 -10.87
CA ALA A 126 -9.62 -6.62 -10.80
C ALA A 126 -8.53 -6.52 -11.87
N GLY A 127 -8.12 -5.30 -12.21
CA GLY A 127 -7.11 -5.10 -13.24
C GLY A 127 -6.41 -3.76 -13.17
N ARG A 128 -5.63 -3.47 -14.22
CA ARG A 128 -4.90 -2.22 -14.41
C ARG A 128 -5.71 -1.26 -15.27
N GLN A 129 -5.53 0.04 -15.06
CA GLN A 129 -6.03 1.07 -15.97
C GLN A 129 -4.86 1.77 -16.69
N ALA A 130 -5.00 2.02 -17.97
CA ALA A 130 -3.97 2.67 -18.78
C ALA A 130 -3.63 4.06 -18.21
N GLY A 131 -2.34 4.35 -18.03
CA GLY A 131 -1.85 5.62 -17.51
C GLY A 131 -2.02 5.81 -15.98
N LEU A 132 -2.66 4.87 -15.27
CA LEU A 132 -2.91 4.96 -13.83
C LEU A 132 -2.23 3.83 -13.09
N THR A 133 -1.58 4.16 -11.96
CA THR A 133 -0.99 3.19 -11.05
C THR A 133 -2.03 2.74 -10.02
N GLY A 134 -2.02 1.43 -9.70
CA GLY A 134 -2.91 0.81 -8.73
C GLY A 134 -3.77 -0.29 -9.34
N VAL A 135 -4.66 -0.86 -8.54
CA VAL A 135 -5.55 -1.95 -8.96
C VAL A 135 -7.00 -1.46 -8.90
N TRP A 136 -7.78 -1.81 -9.92
CA TRP A 136 -9.08 -1.25 -10.19
C TRP A 136 -10.12 -2.32 -10.48
N VAL A 137 -11.36 -2.02 -10.09
CA VAL A 137 -12.56 -2.76 -10.49
C VAL A 137 -13.50 -1.76 -11.17
N GLY A 138 -13.68 -1.91 -12.48
CA GLY A 138 -14.35 -0.86 -13.26
C GLY A 138 -13.65 0.49 -13.12
N ASN A 139 -14.37 1.50 -12.69
CA ASN A 139 -13.85 2.86 -12.47
C ASN A 139 -13.48 3.16 -11.00
N GLU A 140 -13.50 2.15 -10.13
CA GLU A 140 -13.19 2.33 -8.71
C GLU A 140 -11.86 1.69 -8.34
N LYS A 141 -11.02 2.45 -7.62
CA LYS A 141 -9.72 1.97 -7.15
C LYS A 141 -9.88 1.08 -5.94
N LEU A 142 -9.45 -0.17 -6.06
CA LEU A 142 -9.42 -1.15 -4.99
C LEU A 142 -8.12 -1.04 -4.17
N ALA A 143 -7.00 -0.80 -4.83
CA ALA A 143 -5.70 -0.67 -4.16
C ALA A 143 -4.84 0.44 -4.76
N ALA A 144 -4.18 1.19 -3.87
CA ALA A 144 -3.21 2.22 -4.22
C ALA A 144 -1.78 1.69 -4.08
N ILE A 145 -0.85 2.21 -4.89
CA ILE A 145 0.57 1.88 -4.85
C ILE A 145 1.38 3.17 -4.86
N GLY A 146 2.31 3.28 -3.92
CA GLY A 146 3.26 4.38 -3.86
C GLY A 146 4.55 3.90 -3.23
N VAL A 147 5.62 3.79 -4.01
CA VAL A 147 6.90 3.22 -3.59
C VAL A 147 8.00 4.27 -3.55
N ARG A 148 9.05 3.99 -2.80
CA ARG A 148 10.33 4.67 -2.87
C ARG A 148 11.43 3.64 -3.07
N ILE A 149 12.39 3.96 -3.93
CA ILE A 149 13.56 3.12 -4.18
C ILE A 149 14.81 3.95 -3.97
N ALA A 150 15.71 3.45 -3.12
CA ALA A 150 16.98 4.10 -2.81
C ALA A 150 18.12 3.09 -2.86
N ARG A 151 19.05 3.26 -3.79
CA ARG A 151 20.11 2.28 -4.06
C ARG A 151 19.57 0.88 -4.34
N TRP A 152 18.46 0.82 -5.07
CA TRP A 152 17.73 -0.40 -5.44
C TRP A 152 17.08 -1.17 -4.30
N VAL A 153 17.08 -0.65 -3.07
CA VAL A 153 16.25 -1.17 -1.98
C VAL A 153 14.95 -0.38 -1.90
N THR A 154 13.84 -1.10 -1.82
CA THR A 154 12.48 -0.54 -1.83
C THR A 154 12.02 -0.15 -0.43
N SER A 155 11.06 0.76 -0.36
CA SER A 155 10.28 1.10 0.84
C SER A 155 8.91 1.64 0.45
N HIS A 156 8.01 1.80 1.42
CA HIS A 156 6.59 1.97 1.18
C HIS A 156 6.06 0.79 0.35
N GLY A 157 4.99 0.92 -0.38
CA GLY A 157 4.44 -0.20 -1.13
C GLY A 157 3.01 0.03 -1.57
N PHE A 158 2.05 -0.71 -0.99
CA PHE A 158 0.66 -0.69 -1.40
C PHE A 158 -0.31 -0.57 -0.23
N ALA A 159 -1.54 -0.20 -0.55
CA ALA A 159 -2.67 -0.16 0.36
C ALA A 159 -3.90 -0.75 -0.34
N LEU A 160 -4.40 -1.88 0.17
CA LEU A 160 -5.57 -2.60 -0.32
C LEU A 160 -6.76 -2.33 0.59
N ASN A 161 -7.83 -1.78 0.04
CA ASN A 161 -9.06 -1.57 0.78
C ASN A 161 -9.77 -2.91 0.99
N VAL A 162 -9.83 -3.39 2.24
CA VAL A 162 -10.54 -4.63 2.63
C VAL A 162 -11.91 -4.28 3.20
N ALA A 163 -11.94 -3.69 4.38
CA ALA A 163 -13.12 -3.22 5.12
C ALA A 163 -13.01 -1.72 5.45
N THR A 164 -12.25 -0.99 4.66
CA THR A 164 -11.92 0.42 4.87
C THR A 164 -13.17 1.28 4.86
N ASP A 165 -13.30 2.21 5.80
CA ASP A 165 -14.31 3.27 5.72
C ASP A 165 -13.95 4.23 4.57
N LEU A 166 -14.62 4.03 3.44
CA LEU A 166 -14.33 4.75 2.20
C LEU A 166 -14.72 6.24 2.27
N ARG A 167 -15.53 6.66 3.26
CA ARG A 167 -15.91 8.07 3.44
C ARG A 167 -14.71 8.97 3.74
N HIS A 168 -13.66 8.43 4.34
CA HIS A 168 -12.43 9.20 4.57
C HIS A 168 -11.72 9.62 3.27
N PHE A 169 -12.00 8.98 2.15
CA PHE A 169 -11.47 9.42 0.86
C PHE A 169 -12.13 10.71 0.36
N ASP A 170 -13.29 11.12 0.93
CA ASP A 170 -13.93 12.40 0.64
C ASP A 170 -13.14 13.59 1.21
N LEU A 171 -12.21 13.34 2.14
CA LEU A 171 -11.29 14.34 2.69
C LEU A 171 -10.17 14.76 1.72
N ILE A 172 -10.01 14.03 0.62
CA ILE A 172 -8.93 14.21 -0.35
C ILE A 172 -9.43 14.06 -1.80
N VAL A 173 -8.63 14.49 -2.75
CA VAL A 173 -8.76 14.08 -4.17
C VAL A 173 -7.70 13.02 -4.43
N PRO A 174 -8.04 11.71 -4.37
CA PRO A 174 -7.04 10.66 -4.48
C PRO A 174 -6.28 10.73 -5.82
N CYS A 175 -4.96 10.89 -5.77
CA CYS A 175 -4.09 11.03 -6.95
C CYS A 175 -4.49 12.16 -7.92
N GLY A 176 -5.25 13.18 -7.47
CA GLY A 176 -5.75 14.24 -8.32
C GLY A 176 -6.83 13.82 -9.34
N ILE A 177 -7.42 12.63 -9.18
CA ILE A 177 -8.40 12.07 -10.12
C ILE A 177 -9.80 12.27 -9.55
N ARG A 178 -10.56 13.22 -10.11
CA ARG A 178 -11.90 13.60 -9.61
C ARG A 178 -13.05 12.74 -10.13
N ASP A 179 -12.85 12.04 -11.24
CA ASP A 179 -13.87 11.25 -11.95
C ASP A 179 -13.82 9.75 -11.66
N LYS A 180 -13.04 9.35 -10.67
CA LYS A 180 -12.84 7.96 -10.27
C LYS A 180 -13.16 7.75 -8.81
N GLY A 181 -13.89 6.66 -8.51
CA GLY A 181 -14.23 6.26 -7.16
C GLY A 181 -13.16 5.39 -6.48
N VAL A 182 -13.47 5.02 -5.25
CA VAL A 182 -12.75 4.01 -4.48
C VAL A 182 -13.71 2.90 -4.05
N THR A 183 -13.20 1.68 -3.95
CA THR A 183 -13.97 0.52 -3.50
C THR A 183 -13.17 -0.32 -2.52
N SER A 184 -13.77 -1.37 -1.97
CA SER A 184 -13.13 -2.32 -1.05
C SER A 184 -13.59 -3.74 -1.33
N LEU A 185 -12.87 -4.74 -0.82
CA LEU A 185 -13.25 -6.14 -0.96
C LEU A 185 -14.66 -6.40 -0.39
N GLU A 186 -14.94 -5.92 0.83
CA GLU A 186 -16.25 -6.11 1.47
C GLU A 186 -17.39 -5.48 0.67
N ARG A 187 -17.18 -4.26 0.13
CA ARG A 187 -18.19 -3.59 -0.69
C ARG A 187 -18.49 -4.38 -1.96
N LEU A 188 -17.48 -4.94 -2.61
CA LEU A 188 -17.64 -5.73 -3.83
C LEU A 188 -18.29 -7.09 -3.58
N LEU A 189 -18.00 -7.71 -2.43
CA LEU A 189 -18.50 -9.04 -2.08
C LEU A 189 -19.84 -9.00 -1.35
N GLY A 190 -20.23 -7.85 -0.79
CA GLY A 190 -21.44 -7.72 0.04
C GLY A 190 -21.40 -8.51 1.34
N ARG A 191 -20.21 -8.87 1.84
CA ARG A 191 -19.99 -9.63 3.08
C ARG A 191 -18.68 -9.26 3.76
N PRO A 192 -18.56 -9.50 5.09
CA PRO A 192 -17.31 -9.35 5.80
C PRO A 192 -16.18 -10.19 5.21
N VAL A 193 -14.95 -9.65 5.23
CA VAL A 193 -13.72 -10.29 4.78
C VAL A 193 -12.67 -10.23 5.89
N PRO A 194 -12.32 -11.36 6.52
CA PRO A 194 -11.35 -11.38 7.59
C PRO A 194 -9.97 -10.92 7.11
N MET A 195 -9.36 -9.95 7.80
CA MET A 195 -8.05 -9.40 7.44
C MET A 195 -6.97 -10.49 7.35
N ALA A 196 -7.00 -11.48 8.25
CA ALA A 196 -6.03 -12.58 8.24
C ALA A 196 -6.08 -13.44 6.96
N GLU A 197 -7.27 -13.58 6.34
CA GLU A 197 -7.40 -14.28 5.05
C GLU A 197 -6.74 -13.46 3.94
N VAL A 198 -6.91 -12.14 3.95
CA VAL A 198 -6.32 -11.22 2.96
C VAL A 198 -4.81 -11.16 3.11
N GLU A 199 -4.30 -11.13 4.35
CA GLU A 199 -2.86 -11.21 4.62
C GLU A 199 -2.26 -12.51 4.07
N THR A 200 -2.92 -13.65 4.31
CA THR A 200 -2.47 -14.95 3.81
C THR A 200 -2.47 -15.02 2.28
N ALA A 201 -3.55 -14.54 1.65
CA ALA A 201 -3.63 -14.42 0.18
C ALA A 201 -2.52 -13.51 -0.37
N THR A 202 -2.24 -12.40 0.33
CA THR A 202 -1.18 -11.45 -0.06
C THR A 202 0.19 -12.10 0.00
N ILE A 203 0.50 -12.86 1.05
CA ILE A 203 1.78 -13.57 1.19
C ILE A 203 1.92 -14.60 0.06
N THR A 204 0.88 -15.36 -0.21
CA THR A 204 0.87 -16.38 -1.28
C THR A 204 1.09 -15.75 -2.65
N ALA A 205 0.35 -14.69 -2.98
CA ALA A 205 0.48 -13.98 -4.25
C ALA A 205 1.86 -13.31 -4.38
N PHE A 206 2.37 -12.69 -3.31
CA PHE A 206 3.69 -12.08 -3.29
C PHE A 206 4.79 -13.12 -3.54
N ALA A 207 4.71 -14.27 -2.86
CA ALA A 207 5.65 -15.38 -3.05
C ALA A 207 5.66 -15.88 -4.50
N ALA A 208 4.49 -16.01 -5.12
CA ALA A 208 4.36 -16.45 -6.51
C ALA A 208 4.97 -15.44 -7.50
N VAL A 209 4.57 -14.15 -7.41
CA VAL A 209 5.00 -13.10 -8.34
C VAL A 209 6.50 -12.79 -8.22
N PHE A 210 7.01 -12.77 -7.00
CA PHE A 210 8.41 -12.45 -6.74
C PHE A 210 9.33 -13.67 -6.78
N ASN A 211 8.80 -14.88 -6.95
CA ASN A 211 9.53 -16.15 -6.80
C ASN A 211 10.28 -16.20 -5.46
N ALA A 212 9.53 -15.92 -4.38
CA ALA A 212 10.05 -15.81 -3.03
C ALA A 212 9.65 -17.01 -2.16
N ALA A 213 10.53 -17.39 -1.24
CA ALA A 213 10.25 -18.34 -0.17
C ALA A 213 9.94 -17.55 1.11
N PRO A 214 8.67 -17.45 1.56
CA PRO A 214 8.31 -16.74 2.78
C PRO A 214 8.77 -17.51 4.02
N ILE A 215 9.28 -16.79 5.02
CA ILE A 215 9.61 -17.29 6.36
C ILE A 215 8.95 -16.40 7.41
N GLY A 216 8.73 -16.92 8.63
CA GLY A 216 8.09 -16.17 9.71
C GLY A 216 6.56 -16.04 9.58
N VAL A 217 5.92 -16.93 8.82
CA VAL A 217 4.47 -16.89 8.50
C VAL A 217 3.65 -17.54 9.58
#